data_ae9b00e83c873496ed712e6e9d1f2634
#
_entry.id   ae9b00e83c873496ed712e6e9d1f2634
#
_cell.length_a   1.000
_cell.length_b   1.000
_cell.length_c   1.000
_cell.angle_alpha   90.00
_cell.angle_beta   90.00
_cell.angle_gamma   90.00
#
_symmetry.space_group_name_H-M   'P 1'
#
loop_
_entity.id
_entity.type
_entity.pdbx_description
1 polymer ?
#
loop_
_entity_poly.entity_id
_entity_poly.type
_entity_poly.pdbx_seq_one_letter_code
_entity_poly.pdbx_strand_id
1 'polypeptide(L)'
;GVELSELKKGQLLSKKGFFRGVNEADAVVFADLMHNQNVTFCVGSKQCAAKTLVLSKESDSLFVTFKFEKEMFLKFNEPFVLISNGRVIGGGRVLNPIMEPMKKQIKIAFLNALNKSDFKSAFTMLKDIHKNGFGIIGSYQRFGLTHEEALGVAKSLNNVFVDEKALNIYDINAISRIKSFVKFILEKNKFAIFSASSVALKLGWASENLAQKAIDELQDEGAIVKNEGVYTKSGVNFNELKIRLEDEIYKILDAAKLAPEAPYNIYDQLEIDRISGDNALKKLTAAGRVVRLAHNLFITAKSLEDAMNRLRELIKKDGFANVQNAKDALNLSRKYVIAYLENLDRASDIAKDGQNRIFKG
;
A
#
# COMPACT_ATOMS: atom_id res chain seq x y z
N GLY A 1 0.94 -1.80 32.47
CA GLY A 1 -0.47 -1.77 32.89
C GLY A 1 -1.09 -0.43 32.53
N VAL A 2 -2.41 -0.36 32.57
CA VAL A 2 -3.18 0.88 32.38
C VAL A 2 -3.53 1.40 33.77
N GLU A 3 -3.32 2.69 34.03
CA GLU A 3 -3.69 3.27 35.33
C GLU A 3 -5.22 3.43 35.45
N LEU A 4 -5.76 3.27 36.64
CA LEU A 4 -7.19 3.38 36.92
C LEU A 4 -7.78 4.75 36.47
N SER A 5 -6.99 5.83 36.55
CA SER A 5 -7.33 7.19 36.13
C SER A 5 -7.54 7.31 34.63
N GLU A 6 -6.96 6.43 33.85
CA GLU A 6 -7.10 6.39 32.37
C GLU A 6 -8.35 5.62 31.91
N LEU A 7 -8.96 4.83 32.80
CA LEU A 7 -10.14 4.02 32.48
C LEU A 7 -11.41 4.85 32.60
N LYS A 8 -12.16 4.95 31.51
CA LYS A 8 -13.45 5.65 31.45
C LYS A 8 -14.56 4.68 31.05
N LYS A 9 -15.77 4.92 31.57
CA LYS A 9 -16.96 4.15 31.18
C LYS A 9 -17.15 4.18 29.66
N GLY A 10 -17.36 3.02 29.06
CA GLY A 10 -17.58 2.89 27.62
C GLY A 10 -16.32 2.77 26.76
N GLN A 11 -15.15 2.62 27.37
CA GLN A 11 -13.92 2.28 26.65
C GLN A 11 -13.86 0.78 26.33
N LEU A 12 -13.17 0.44 25.25
CA LEU A 12 -12.79 -0.92 24.90
C LEU A 12 -11.31 -1.15 25.21
N LEU A 13 -11.02 -2.23 25.95
CA LEU A 13 -9.65 -2.69 26.16
C LEU A 13 -9.32 -3.76 25.13
N SER A 14 -8.36 -3.47 24.26
CA SER A 14 -7.90 -4.42 23.26
C SER A 14 -6.42 -4.17 22.89
N LYS A 15 -5.81 -5.12 22.17
CA LYS A 15 -4.51 -4.85 21.53
C LYS A 15 -4.69 -3.78 20.47
N LYS A 16 -3.67 -2.90 20.32
CA LYS A 16 -3.67 -1.86 19.30
C LYS A 16 -3.90 -2.45 17.91
N GLY A 17 -4.84 -1.87 17.15
CA GLY A 17 -5.18 -2.30 15.80
C GLY A 17 -6.11 -3.52 15.70
N PHE A 18 -6.50 -4.15 16.82
CA PHE A 18 -7.38 -5.31 16.82
C PHE A 18 -8.85 -4.96 16.54
N PHE A 19 -9.29 -3.78 16.99
CA PHE A 19 -10.60 -3.21 16.67
C PHE A 19 -10.45 -1.89 15.94
N ARG A 20 -11.30 -1.69 14.94
CA ARG A 20 -11.47 -0.42 14.24
C ARG A 20 -12.69 0.28 14.79
N GLY A 21 -12.58 1.57 15.12
CA GLY A 21 -13.72 2.41 15.45
C GLY A 21 -14.55 2.72 14.20
N VAL A 22 -15.85 2.87 14.38
CA VAL A 22 -16.81 3.08 13.30
C VAL A 22 -17.81 4.17 13.64
N ASN A 23 -18.24 4.92 12.63
CA ASN A 23 -19.30 5.93 12.74
C ASN A 23 -20.66 5.43 12.21
N GLU A 24 -20.68 4.28 11.59
CA GLU A 24 -21.89 3.64 11.07
C GLU A 24 -21.79 2.12 11.29
N ALA A 25 -22.95 1.45 11.50
CA ALA A 25 -23.05 0.00 11.50
C ALA A 25 -24.43 -0.44 11.06
N ASP A 26 -24.51 -1.61 10.41
CA ASP A 26 -25.79 -2.24 10.10
C ASP A 26 -26.15 -3.28 11.18
N ALA A 27 -27.43 -3.37 11.48
CA ALA A 27 -27.94 -4.25 12.52
C ALA A 27 -29.30 -4.84 12.15
N VAL A 28 -29.64 -5.96 12.79
CA VAL A 28 -31.02 -6.43 12.91
C VAL A 28 -31.62 -5.88 14.20
N VAL A 29 -32.83 -5.35 14.11
CA VAL A 29 -33.54 -4.67 15.22
C VAL A 29 -34.89 -5.31 15.43
N PHE A 30 -35.22 -5.55 16.68
CA PHE A 30 -36.52 -6.07 17.16
C PHE A 30 -37.25 -4.92 17.87
N ALA A 31 -37.66 -3.94 17.10
CA ALA A 31 -38.42 -2.76 17.54
C ALA A 31 -39.08 -2.11 16.34
N ASP A 32 -40.10 -1.32 16.58
CA ASP A 32 -40.69 -0.48 15.56
C ASP A 32 -39.91 0.84 15.52
N LEU A 33 -39.22 1.08 14.43
CA LEU A 33 -38.40 2.30 14.22
C LEU A 33 -38.80 3.01 12.94
N MET A 34 -38.80 4.36 13.01
CA MET A 34 -39.00 5.18 11.84
C MET A 34 -37.65 5.48 11.16
N HIS A 35 -37.69 5.72 9.87
CA HIS A 35 -36.55 6.22 9.13
C HIS A 35 -36.19 7.63 9.60
N ASN A 36 -34.90 7.89 9.79
CA ASN A 36 -34.36 9.18 10.33
C ASN A 36 -34.73 9.47 11.80
N GLN A 37 -35.13 8.50 12.59
CA GLN A 37 -35.37 8.66 14.01
C GLN A 37 -34.07 8.81 14.79
N ASN A 38 -34.03 9.72 15.77
CA ASN A 38 -32.95 9.83 16.72
C ASN A 38 -33.18 8.89 17.90
N VAL A 39 -32.17 8.12 18.25
CA VAL A 39 -32.19 7.15 19.36
C VAL A 39 -30.87 7.20 20.12
N THR A 40 -30.88 6.75 21.37
CA THR A 40 -29.65 6.44 22.10
C THR A 40 -29.34 4.95 21.92
N PHE A 41 -28.23 4.64 21.27
CA PHE A 41 -27.72 3.29 21.08
C PHE A 41 -26.83 2.91 22.27
N CYS A 42 -27.20 1.84 22.95
CA CYS A 42 -26.52 1.38 24.16
C CYS A 42 -25.92 -0.02 23.95
N VAL A 43 -24.59 -0.12 24.07
CA VAL A 43 -23.84 -1.39 23.96
C VAL A 43 -22.86 -1.50 25.13
N GLY A 44 -22.94 -2.58 25.90
CA GLY A 44 -22.20 -2.70 27.15
C GLY A 44 -22.41 -1.46 28.06
N SER A 45 -21.35 -0.78 28.44
CA SER A 45 -21.41 0.45 29.23
C SER A 45 -21.40 1.74 28.39
N LYS A 46 -21.29 1.63 27.05
CA LYS A 46 -21.24 2.76 26.13
C LYS A 46 -22.65 3.17 25.69
N GLN A 47 -22.89 4.46 25.66
CA GLN A 47 -24.09 5.08 25.10
C GLN A 47 -23.68 6.10 24.05
N CYS A 48 -24.36 6.12 22.90
CA CYS A 48 -24.11 7.07 21.83
C CYS A 48 -25.42 7.46 21.15
N ALA A 49 -25.60 8.74 20.88
CA ALA A 49 -26.70 9.18 20.04
C ALA A 49 -26.48 8.67 18.61
N ALA A 50 -27.54 8.16 18.02
CA ALA A 50 -27.52 7.60 16.68
C ALA A 50 -28.78 7.97 15.91
N LYS A 51 -28.64 8.06 14.57
CA LYS A 51 -29.73 8.26 13.63
C LYS A 51 -29.98 6.95 12.89
N THR A 52 -31.24 6.55 12.78
CA THR A 52 -31.67 5.31 12.13
C THR A 52 -31.92 5.52 10.64
N LEU A 53 -31.42 4.60 9.81
CA LEU A 53 -31.77 4.52 8.39
C LEU A 53 -32.35 3.12 8.14
N VAL A 54 -33.67 3.02 8.08
CA VAL A 54 -34.36 1.75 7.85
C VAL A 54 -34.09 1.29 6.42
N LEU A 55 -33.51 0.10 6.25
CA LEU A 55 -33.16 -0.53 4.97
C LEU A 55 -34.31 -1.40 4.45
N SER A 56 -34.84 -2.29 5.30
CA SER A 56 -35.97 -3.15 5.01
C SER A 56 -36.73 -3.49 6.27
N LYS A 57 -38.02 -3.85 6.10
CA LYS A 57 -38.88 -4.35 7.16
C LYS A 57 -39.28 -5.81 6.77
N GLU A 58 -38.98 -6.75 7.64
CA GLU A 58 -39.44 -8.13 7.59
C GLU A 58 -40.48 -8.31 8.68
N SER A 59 -41.19 -9.46 8.71
CA SER A 59 -42.35 -9.64 9.61
C SER A 59 -42.14 -9.20 11.04
N ASP A 60 -40.99 -9.56 11.66
CA ASP A 60 -40.74 -9.33 13.08
C ASP A 60 -39.39 -8.59 13.33
N SER A 61 -38.70 -8.12 12.27
CA SER A 61 -37.40 -7.47 12.40
C SER A 61 -37.18 -6.42 11.33
N LEU A 62 -36.28 -5.48 11.63
CA LEU A 62 -35.84 -4.44 10.71
C LEU A 62 -34.34 -4.61 10.45
N PHE A 63 -33.90 -4.40 9.21
CA PHE A 63 -32.51 -4.07 8.96
C PHE A 63 -32.33 -2.55 8.96
N VAL A 64 -31.44 -2.09 9.81
CA VAL A 64 -31.21 -0.66 10.07
C VAL A 64 -29.72 -0.36 10.01
N THR A 65 -29.36 0.72 9.31
CA THR A 65 -28.05 1.35 9.46
C THR A 65 -28.17 2.42 10.56
N PHE A 66 -27.32 2.34 11.57
CA PHE A 66 -27.15 3.37 12.57
C PHE A 66 -26.00 4.29 12.16
N LYS A 67 -26.25 5.63 12.16
CA LYS A 67 -25.20 6.65 12.06
C LYS A 67 -24.95 7.23 13.44
N PHE A 68 -23.76 7.03 13.96
CA PHE A 68 -23.36 7.44 15.30
C PHE A 68 -22.81 8.86 15.30
N GLU A 69 -23.12 9.65 16.34
CA GLU A 69 -22.50 10.98 16.54
C GLU A 69 -21.03 10.90 16.94
N LYS A 70 -20.61 9.79 17.58
CA LYS A 70 -19.25 9.55 18.04
C LYS A 70 -18.82 8.16 17.61
N GLU A 71 -17.52 7.99 17.43
CA GLU A 71 -16.92 6.70 17.11
C GLU A 71 -17.30 5.61 18.13
N MET A 72 -17.73 4.48 17.60
CA MET A 72 -18.11 3.28 18.33
C MET A 72 -17.19 2.12 17.98
N PHE A 73 -16.91 1.26 18.95
CA PHE A 73 -16.17 0.00 18.74
C PHE A 73 -17.17 -1.13 18.86
N LEU A 74 -17.61 -1.65 17.72
CA LEU A 74 -18.64 -2.68 17.63
C LEU A 74 -18.07 -3.92 16.97
N LYS A 75 -18.64 -5.07 17.31
CA LYS A 75 -18.33 -6.36 16.66
C LYS A 75 -19.60 -7.06 16.18
N PHE A 76 -19.40 -8.02 15.29
CA PHE A 76 -20.47 -8.88 14.81
C PHE A 76 -21.19 -9.57 15.96
N ASN A 77 -22.52 -9.68 15.84
CA ASN A 77 -23.44 -10.33 16.78
C ASN A 77 -23.46 -9.70 18.18
N GLU A 78 -22.94 -8.47 18.34
CA GLU A 78 -22.96 -7.75 19.61
C GLU A 78 -24.39 -7.25 19.91
N PRO A 79 -24.98 -7.61 21.08
CA PRO A 79 -26.31 -7.16 21.44
C PRO A 79 -26.29 -5.70 21.87
N PHE A 80 -27.35 -4.98 21.57
CA PHE A 80 -27.57 -3.59 21.97
C PHE A 80 -29.01 -3.32 22.36
N VAL A 81 -29.22 -2.22 23.10
CA VAL A 81 -30.52 -1.70 23.50
C VAL A 81 -30.69 -0.29 22.92
N LEU A 82 -31.91 0.04 22.57
CA LEU A 82 -32.30 1.36 22.06
C LEU A 82 -33.18 2.09 23.07
N ILE A 83 -32.83 3.34 23.33
CA ILE A 83 -33.58 4.24 24.21
C ILE A 83 -34.07 5.42 23.38
N SER A 84 -35.33 5.80 23.56
CA SER A 84 -35.92 7.05 23.04
C SER A 84 -36.78 7.67 24.10
N ASN A 85 -36.68 9.02 24.28
CA ASN A 85 -37.42 9.74 25.30
C ASN A 85 -37.34 9.15 26.72
N GLY A 86 -36.13 8.67 27.09
CA GLY A 86 -35.86 8.07 28.41
C GLY A 86 -36.44 6.66 28.59
N ARG A 87 -37.02 6.04 27.57
CA ARG A 87 -37.60 4.70 27.65
C ARG A 87 -36.90 3.73 26.69
N VAL A 88 -36.75 2.50 27.14
CA VAL A 88 -36.32 1.40 26.25
C VAL A 88 -37.40 1.15 25.21
N ILE A 89 -37.04 1.24 23.94
CA ILE A 89 -37.97 1.03 22.81
C ILE A 89 -37.71 -0.28 22.06
N GLY A 90 -36.64 -1.00 22.41
CA GLY A 90 -36.26 -2.29 21.84
C GLY A 90 -34.76 -2.49 21.83
N GLY A 91 -34.29 -3.38 20.97
CA GLY A 91 -32.89 -3.73 20.85
C GLY A 91 -32.62 -4.58 19.61
N GLY A 92 -31.43 -5.12 19.53
CA GLY A 92 -31.05 -5.94 18.39
C GLY A 92 -29.64 -6.49 18.50
N ARG A 93 -29.09 -6.87 17.35
CA ARG A 93 -27.70 -7.35 17.22
C ARG A 93 -27.02 -6.64 16.06
N VAL A 94 -25.77 -6.28 16.24
CA VAL A 94 -24.90 -5.73 15.16
C VAL A 94 -24.61 -6.85 14.17
N LEU A 95 -24.87 -6.63 12.89
CA LEU A 95 -24.57 -7.59 11.82
C LEU A 95 -23.33 -7.20 11.01
N ASN A 96 -23.22 -5.93 10.65
CA ASN A 96 -22.14 -5.44 9.81
C ASN A 96 -21.51 -4.21 10.48
N PRO A 97 -20.53 -4.42 11.39
CA PRO A 97 -19.86 -3.31 12.10
C PRO A 97 -18.92 -2.52 11.21
N ILE A 98 -18.39 -3.10 10.13
CA ILE A 98 -17.50 -2.44 9.18
C ILE A 98 -18.24 -2.30 7.85
N MET A 99 -18.61 -1.07 7.53
CA MET A 99 -19.43 -0.78 6.36
C MET A 99 -18.68 -1.07 5.05
N GLU A 100 -19.40 -1.71 4.15
CA GLU A 100 -18.92 -1.99 2.79
C GLU A 100 -19.78 -1.24 1.77
N PRO A 101 -19.18 -0.66 0.71
CA PRO A 101 -19.94 0.04 -0.32
C PRO A 101 -20.73 -0.97 -1.16
N MET A 102 -22.02 -1.06 -0.91
CA MET A 102 -22.95 -1.99 -1.59
C MET A 102 -24.21 -1.27 -2.06
N LYS A 103 -24.78 -1.72 -3.19
CA LYS A 103 -26.14 -1.34 -3.58
C LYS A 103 -27.13 -1.89 -2.54
N LYS A 104 -28.23 -1.17 -2.27
CA LYS A 104 -29.21 -1.49 -1.24
C LYS A 104 -29.69 -2.95 -1.28
N GLN A 105 -30.02 -3.48 -2.45
CA GLN A 105 -30.50 -4.88 -2.60
C GLN A 105 -29.43 -5.91 -2.20
N ILE A 106 -28.18 -5.70 -2.63
CA ILE A 106 -27.05 -6.57 -2.24
C ILE A 106 -26.79 -6.46 -0.74
N LYS A 107 -26.86 -5.26 -0.18
CA LYS A 107 -26.71 -5.02 1.26
C LYS A 107 -27.75 -5.80 2.07
N ILE A 108 -29.02 -5.77 1.69
CA ILE A 108 -30.08 -6.52 2.37
C ILE A 108 -29.80 -8.03 2.28
N ALA A 109 -29.42 -8.54 1.10
CA ALA A 109 -29.06 -9.95 0.95
C ALA A 109 -27.84 -10.33 1.82
N PHE A 110 -26.83 -9.47 1.88
CA PHE A 110 -25.67 -9.65 2.73
C PHE A 110 -26.02 -9.68 4.22
N LEU A 111 -26.85 -8.74 4.68
CA LEU A 111 -27.33 -8.71 6.06
C LEU A 111 -28.17 -9.93 6.41
N ASN A 112 -29.01 -10.42 5.49
CA ASN A 112 -29.75 -11.68 5.65
C ASN A 112 -28.80 -12.87 5.82
N ALA A 113 -27.75 -12.97 5.01
CA ALA A 113 -26.73 -14.01 5.15
C ALA A 113 -26.03 -13.94 6.51
N LEU A 114 -25.61 -12.74 6.93
CA LEU A 114 -25.00 -12.53 8.25
C LEU A 114 -25.94 -12.84 9.40
N ASN A 115 -27.21 -12.44 9.31
CA ASN A 115 -28.21 -12.73 10.34
C ASN A 115 -28.46 -14.25 10.56
N LYS A 116 -28.28 -15.03 9.49
CA LYS A 116 -28.36 -16.50 9.50
C LYS A 116 -27.02 -17.17 9.78
N SER A 117 -25.95 -16.41 9.99
CA SER A 117 -24.56 -16.90 10.08
C SER A 117 -24.11 -17.69 8.84
N ASP A 118 -24.72 -17.41 7.68
CA ASP A 118 -24.30 -17.98 6.39
C ASP A 118 -23.10 -17.20 5.83
N PHE A 119 -21.94 -17.46 6.43
CA PHE A 119 -20.71 -16.77 6.05
C PHE A 119 -20.24 -17.14 4.64
N LYS A 120 -20.59 -18.32 4.13
CA LYS A 120 -20.26 -18.72 2.76
C LYS A 120 -20.93 -17.80 1.74
N SER A 121 -22.22 -17.56 1.88
CA SER A 121 -22.97 -16.63 1.04
C SER A 121 -22.48 -15.18 1.22
N ALA A 122 -22.18 -14.77 2.46
CA ALA A 122 -21.66 -13.45 2.75
C ALA A 122 -20.28 -13.21 2.07
N PHE A 123 -19.37 -14.17 2.14
CA PHE A 123 -18.04 -14.07 1.50
C PHE A 123 -18.15 -14.14 -0.03
N THR A 124 -19.09 -14.89 -0.56
CA THR A 124 -19.37 -14.90 -2.01
C THR A 124 -19.77 -13.50 -2.49
N MET A 125 -20.68 -12.83 -1.76
CA MET A 125 -21.08 -11.45 -2.11
C MET A 125 -19.92 -10.47 -1.97
N LEU A 126 -19.08 -10.60 -0.93
CA LEU A 126 -17.87 -9.76 -0.79
C LEU A 126 -16.89 -9.97 -1.96
N LYS A 127 -16.67 -11.21 -2.37
CA LYS A 127 -15.85 -11.53 -3.55
C LYS A 127 -16.39 -10.84 -4.81
N ASP A 128 -17.70 -10.86 -5.01
CA ASP A 128 -18.31 -10.32 -6.23
C ASP A 128 -18.25 -8.78 -6.29
N ILE A 129 -18.30 -8.10 -5.14
CA ILE A 129 -18.21 -6.63 -5.08
C ILE A 129 -16.76 -6.12 -5.03
N HIS A 130 -15.84 -6.87 -4.45
CA HIS A 130 -14.43 -6.49 -4.29
C HIS A 130 -13.56 -7.09 -5.39
N LYS A 131 -13.59 -6.51 -6.58
CA LYS A 131 -12.78 -6.97 -7.74
C LYS A 131 -11.28 -7.09 -7.45
N ASN A 132 -10.77 -6.31 -6.51
CA ASN A 132 -9.37 -6.29 -6.09
C ASN A 132 -9.10 -7.15 -4.85
N GLY A 133 -10.05 -8.02 -4.51
CA GLY A 133 -9.98 -8.86 -3.33
C GLY A 133 -10.43 -8.15 -2.05
N PHE A 134 -10.65 -8.92 -1.00
CA PHE A 134 -10.99 -8.41 0.32
C PHE A 134 -10.20 -9.14 1.41
N GLY A 135 -9.85 -8.39 2.47
CA GLY A 135 -9.07 -8.91 3.59
C GLY A 135 -9.95 -9.51 4.69
N ILE A 136 -9.44 -10.56 5.33
CA ILE A 136 -10.05 -11.21 6.50
C ILE A 136 -9.27 -10.99 7.80
N ILE A 137 -8.31 -10.06 7.79
CA ILE A 137 -7.53 -9.69 9.00
C ILE A 137 -8.43 -9.22 10.15
N GLY A 138 -9.52 -8.52 9.83
CA GLY A 138 -10.53 -8.06 10.78
C GLY A 138 -11.70 -9.03 10.96
N SER A 139 -11.57 -10.32 10.65
CA SER A 139 -12.65 -11.30 10.65
C SER A 139 -13.36 -11.43 12.01
N TYR A 140 -12.62 -11.30 13.12
CA TYR A 140 -13.20 -11.34 14.45
C TYR A 140 -14.19 -10.18 14.68
N GLN A 141 -13.82 -8.96 14.34
CA GLN A 141 -14.72 -7.82 14.45
C GLN A 141 -15.88 -7.90 13.48
N ARG A 142 -15.59 -8.29 12.21
CA ARG A 142 -16.55 -8.26 11.10
C ARG A 142 -17.56 -9.40 11.12
N PHE A 143 -17.14 -10.58 11.55
CA PHE A 143 -17.91 -11.83 11.42
C PHE A 143 -17.93 -12.67 12.70
N GLY A 144 -17.20 -12.27 13.75
CA GLY A 144 -17.01 -13.08 14.95
C GLY A 144 -16.16 -14.33 14.73
N LEU A 145 -15.45 -14.42 13.60
CA LEU A 145 -14.65 -15.57 13.22
C LEU A 145 -13.17 -15.33 13.54
N THR A 146 -12.50 -16.35 14.03
CA THR A 146 -11.02 -16.38 14.06
C THR A 146 -10.47 -16.35 12.63
N HIS A 147 -9.17 -16.07 12.45
CA HIS A 147 -8.56 -16.14 11.12
C HIS A 147 -8.66 -17.55 10.51
N GLU A 148 -8.50 -18.60 11.33
CA GLU A 148 -8.59 -19.98 10.89
C GLU A 148 -10.00 -20.34 10.40
N GLU A 149 -11.05 -19.98 11.17
CA GLU A 149 -12.44 -20.16 10.75
C GLU A 149 -12.76 -19.39 9.47
N ALA A 150 -12.30 -18.12 9.36
CA ALA A 150 -12.50 -17.29 8.16
C ALA A 150 -11.78 -17.89 6.94
N LEU A 151 -10.56 -18.43 7.11
CA LEU A 151 -9.84 -19.16 6.06
C LEU A 151 -10.59 -20.45 5.67
N GLY A 152 -11.16 -21.17 6.63
CA GLY A 152 -12.01 -22.34 6.36
C GLY A 152 -13.21 -21.98 5.49
N VAL A 153 -13.91 -20.89 5.80
CA VAL A 153 -15.01 -20.38 4.96
C VAL A 153 -14.48 -20.00 3.56
N ALA A 154 -13.38 -19.25 3.49
CA ALA A 154 -12.80 -18.84 2.22
C ALA A 154 -12.45 -20.03 1.31
N LYS A 155 -11.82 -21.06 1.86
CA LYS A 155 -11.45 -22.28 1.14
C LYS A 155 -12.66 -23.09 0.65
N SER A 156 -13.83 -22.92 1.26
CA SER A 156 -15.09 -23.54 0.82
C SER A 156 -15.75 -22.84 -0.38
N LEU A 157 -15.26 -21.68 -0.77
CA LEU A 157 -15.78 -20.93 -1.91
C LEU A 157 -15.26 -21.49 -3.24
N ASN A 158 -16.07 -21.35 -4.28
CA ASN A 158 -15.66 -21.69 -5.63
C ASN A 158 -15.03 -20.46 -6.33
N ASN A 159 -14.10 -20.72 -7.23
CA ASN A 159 -13.49 -19.69 -8.09
C ASN A 159 -12.82 -18.57 -7.29
N VAL A 160 -12.03 -18.93 -6.29
CA VAL A 160 -11.25 -18.01 -5.49
C VAL A 160 -9.78 -18.41 -5.43
N PHE A 161 -8.93 -17.42 -5.26
CA PHE A 161 -7.58 -17.58 -4.76
C PHE A 161 -7.53 -17.07 -3.33
N VAL A 162 -7.10 -17.91 -2.39
CA VAL A 162 -6.98 -17.57 -0.96
C VAL A 162 -5.51 -17.40 -0.63
N ASP A 163 -5.10 -16.18 -0.32
CA ASP A 163 -3.77 -15.90 0.21
C ASP A 163 -3.79 -16.03 1.74
N GLU A 164 -3.37 -17.18 2.24
CA GLU A 164 -3.35 -17.47 3.68
C GLU A 164 -2.35 -16.59 4.44
N LYS A 165 -1.25 -16.20 3.80
CA LYS A 165 -0.21 -15.37 4.42
C LYS A 165 -0.64 -13.91 4.53
N ALA A 166 -1.22 -13.37 3.47
CA ALA A 166 -1.74 -12.00 3.45
C ALA A 166 -3.15 -11.88 4.05
N LEU A 167 -3.82 -13.00 4.36
CA LEU A 167 -5.22 -13.06 4.80
C LEU A 167 -6.17 -12.32 3.85
N ASN A 168 -5.98 -12.55 2.55
CA ASN A 168 -6.77 -11.95 1.48
C ASN A 168 -7.43 -13.02 0.60
N ILE A 169 -8.62 -12.69 0.13
CA ILE A 169 -9.41 -13.54 -0.77
C ILE A 169 -9.61 -12.77 -2.07
N TYR A 170 -9.34 -13.41 -3.20
CA TYR A 170 -9.48 -12.84 -4.53
C TYR A 170 -10.41 -13.71 -5.39
N ASP A 171 -11.17 -13.10 -6.27
CA ASP A 171 -11.80 -13.81 -7.36
C ASP A 171 -10.73 -14.42 -8.28
N ILE A 172 -10.94 -15.63 -8.81
CA ILE A 172 -9.96 -16.34 -9.64
C ILE A 172 -9.57 -15.54 -10.89
N ASN A 173 -10.47 -14.70 -11.41
CA ASN A 173 -10.20 -13.81 -12.54
C ASN A 173 -9.12 -12.76 -12.24
N ALA A 174 -8.78 -12.52 -10.98
CA ALA A 174 -7.67 -11.66 -10.59
C ALA A 174 -6.33 -12.15 -11.19
N ILE A 175 -6.14 -13.48 -11.30
CA ILE A 175 -4.96 -14.08 -11.93
C ILE A 175 -4.88 -13.65 -13.41
N SER A 176 -5.98 -13.78 -14.15
CA SER A 176 -6.02 -13.38 -15.57
C SER A 176 -5.76 -11.89 -15.77
N ARG A 177 -6.22 -11.04 -14.85
CA ARG A 177 -5.93 -9.60 -14.87
C ARG A 177 -4.45 -9.31 -14.68
N ILE A 178 -3.78 -10.01 -13.77
CA ILE A 178 -2.34 -9.88 -13.55
C ILE A 178 -1.58 -10.38 -14.78
N LYS A 179 -1.97 -11.52 -15.34
CA LYS A 179 -1.36 -12.04 -16.59
C LYS A 179 -1.47 -11.04 -17.73
N SER A 180 -2.63 -10.42 -17.90
CA SER A 180 -2.84 -9.37 -18.91
C SER A 180 -1.96 -8.15 -18.68
N PHE A 181 -1.80 -7.74 -17.41
CA PHE A 181 -0.91 -6.64 -17.04
C PHE A 181 0.56 -6.94 -17.35
N VAL A 182 1.04 -8.14 -17.02
CA VAL A 182 2.42 -8.57 -17.34
C VAL A 182 2.63 -8.64 -18.87
N LYS A 183 1.68 -9.23 -19.60
CA LYS A 183 1.74 -9.26 -21.09
C LYS A 183 1.81 -7.85 -21.68
N PHE A 184 1.00 -6.91 -21.18
CA PHE A 184 1.05 -5.51 -21.61
C PHE A 184 2.43 -4.86 -21.34
N ILE A 185 3.05 -5.10 -20.17
CA ILE A 185 4.41 -4.62 -19.89
C ILE A 185 5.40 -5.17 -20.94
N LEU A 186 5.33 -6.47 -21.23
CA LEU A 186 6.24 -7.15 -22.17
C LEU A 186 6.02 -6.75 -23.64
N GLU A 187 4.81 -6.31 -23.99
CA GLU A 187 4.51 -5.72 -25.31
C GLU A 187 5.14 -4.32 -25.43
N LYS A 188 5.01 -3.51 -24.38
CA LYS A 188 5.58 -2.17 -24.31
C LYS A 188 7.09 -2.18 -24.26
N ASN A 189 7.67 -3.08 -23.49
CA ASN A 189 9.11 -3.27 -23.32
C ASN A 189 9.46 -4.75 -23.25
N LYS A 190 9.94 -5.32 -24.37
CA LYS A 190 10.37 -6.71 -24.42
C LYS A 190 11.56 -7.04 -23.51
N PHE A 191 12.23 -6.01 -22.99
CA PHE A 191 13.38 -6.12 -22.09
C PHE A 191 13.02 -5.87 -20.62
N ALA A 192 11.74 -5.81 -20.28
CA ALA A 192 11.28 -5.68 -18.92
C ALA A 192 11.79 -6.85 -18.06
N ILE A 193 12.19 -6.50 -16.83
CA ILE A 193 12.61 -7.46 -15.80
C ILE A 193 11.68 -7.28 -14.61
N PHE A 194 11.08 -8.33 -14.13
CA PHE A 194 10.12 -8.24 -13.02
C PHE A 194 10.18 -9.44 -12.10
N SER A 195 9.65 -9.26 -10.90
CA SER A 195 9.44 -10.28 -9.88
C SER A 195 7.99 -10.24 -9.42
N ALA A 196 7.53 -11.24 -8.66
CA ALA A 196 6.19 -11.23 -8.09
C ALA A 196 5.97 -10.00 -7.20
N SER A 197 6.98 -9.64 -6.39
CA SER A 197 6.92 -8.46 -5.53
C SER A 197 6.84 -7.15 -6.32
N SER A 198 7.60 -7.01 -7.41
CA SER A 198 7.53 -5.79 -8.25
C SER A 198 6.19 -5.65 -8.97
N VAL A 199 5.61 -6.76 -9.45
CA VAL A 199 4.27 -6.78 -10.06
C VAL A 199 3.20 -6.43 -9.02
N ALA A 200 3.25 -7.03 -7.84
CA ALA A 200 2.32 -6.73 -6.75
C ALA A 200 2.39 -5.25 -6.33
N LEU A 201 3.60 -4.69 -6.21
CA LEU A 201 3.82 -3.28 -5.86
C LEU A 201 3.23 -2.33 -6.91
N LYS A 202 3.47 -2.59 -8.20
CA LYS A 202 2.91 -1.79 -9.30
C LYS A 202 1.39 -1.82 -9.37
N LEU A 203 0.79 -2.97 -9.08
CA LEU A 203 -0.67 -3.11 -9.05
C LEU A 203 -1.30 -2.50 -7.80
N GLY A 204 -0.61 -2.52 -6.66
CA GLY A 204 -1.05 -1.95 -5.38
C GLY A 204 -2.21 -2.67 -4.69
N TRP A 205 -2.93 -3.55 -5.41
CA TRP A 205 -4.05 -4.33 -4.88
C TRP A 205 -3.76 -5.84 -4.77
N ALA A 206 -2.81 -6.34 -5.55
CA ALA A 206 -2.47 -7.76 -5.57
C ALA A 206 -1.47 -8.09 -4.44
N SER A 207 -1.64 -9.25 -3.82
CA SER A 207 -0.59 -9.80 -2.97
C SER A 207 0.54 -10.41 -3.80
N GLU A 208 1.71 -10.53 -3.20
CA GLU A 208 2.86 -11.17 -3.86
C GLU A 208 2.57 -12.63 -4.24
N ASN A 209 1.87 -13.38 -3.38
CA ASN A 209 1.50 -14.77 -3.66
C ASN A 209 0.53 -14.88 -4.85
N LEU A 210 -0.43 -13.95 -4.96
CA LEU A 210 -1.33 -13.90 -6.11
C LEU A 210 -0.56 -13.55 -7.40
N ALA A 211 0.35 -12.58 -7.33
CA ALA A 211 1.21 -12.22 -8.45
C ALA A 211 2.12 -13.38 -8.86
N GLN A 212 2.70 -14.12 -7.88
CA GLN A 212 3.52 -15.30 -8.15
C GLN A 212 2.71 -16.39 -8.88
N LYS A 213 1.47 -16.66 -8.43
CA LYS A 213 0.59 -17.63 -9.10
C LYS A 213 0.34 -17.27 -10.58
N ALA A 214 0.09 -15.98 -10.86
CA ALA A 214 -0.09 -15.51 -12.23
C ALA A 214 1.18 -15.62 -13.07
N ILE A 215 2.33 -15.37 -12.48
CA ILE A 215 3.66 -15.51 -13.10
C ILE A 215 3.96 -16.97 -13.39
N ASP A 216 3.70 -17.89 -12.47
CA ASP A 216 3.90 -19.33 -12.67
C ASP A 216 3.08 -19.83 -13.88
N GLU A 217 1.81 -19.40 -13.98
CA GLU A 217 0.98 -19.73 -15.14
C GLU A 217 1.53 -19.15 -16.47
N LEU A 218 2.08 -17.92 -16.45
CA LEU A 218 2.73 -17.34 -17.63
C LEU A 218 4.01 -18.06 -18.02
N GLN A 219 4.74 -18.60 -17.04
CA GLN A 219 5.92 -19.42 -17.28
C GLN A 219 5.53 -20.77 -17.87
N ASP A 220 4.47 -21.42 -17.35
CA ASP A 220 3.92 -22.67 -17.89
C ASP A 220 3.39 -22.50 -19.33
N GLU A 221 2.83 -21.31 -19.66
CA GLU A 221 2.45 -20.93 -21.02
C GLU A 221 3.67 -20.68 -21.94
N GLY A 222 4.90 -20.69 -21.40
CA GLY A 222 6.12 -20.39 -22.17
C GLY A 222 6.27 -18.91 -22.56
N ALA A 223 5.45 -18.00 -22.02
CA ALA A 223 5.51 -16.56 -22.33
C ALA A 223 6.71 -15.87 -21.68
N ILE A 224 7.15 -16.36 -20.54
CA ILE A 224 8.25 -15.81 -19.76
C ILE A 224 9.19 -16.91 -19.27
N VAL A 225 10.41 -16.53 -18.90
CA VAL A 225 11.41 -17.42 -18.33
C VAL A 225 11.99 -16.83 -17.04
N LYS A 226 12.31 -17.71 -16.09
CA LYS A 226 12.93 -17.33 -14.82
C LYS A 226 14.46 -17.33 -14.97
N ASN A 227 15.09 -16.23 -14.54
CA ASN A 227 16.55 -16.06 -14.53
C ASN A 227 16.96 -15.40 -13.21
N GLU A 228 17.82 -16.06 -12.42
CA GLU A 228 18.40 -15.50 -11.18
C GLU A 228 17.36 -14.87 -10.22
N GLY A 229 16.14 -15.46 -10.13
CA GLY A 229 15.07 -14.99 -9.24
C GLY A 229 14.15 -13.93 -9.82
N VAL A 230 14.40 -13.45 -11.04
CA VAL A 230 13.55 -12.53 -11.80
C VAL A 230 13.01 -13.19 -13.05
N TYR A 231 12.02 -12.55 -13.69
CA TYR A 231 11.37 -13.03 -14.89
C TYR A 231 11.58 -12.08 -16.06
N THR A 232 11.74 -12.62 -17.24
CA THR A 232 11.90 -11.89 -18.50
C THR A 232 11.07 -12.55 -19.58
N LYS A 233 10.86 -11.86 -20.69
CA LYS A 233 10.20 -12.42 -21.87
C LYS A 233 10.98 -13.61 -22.41
N SER A 234 10.29 -14.67 -22.80
CA SER A 234 10.93 -15.83 -23.47
C SER A 234 11.66 -15.40 -24.72
N GLY A 235 12.81 -16.02 -24.98
CA GLY A 235 13.66 -15.74 -26.14
C GLY A 235 14.58 -14.52 -25.99
N VAL A 236 14.57 -13.84 -24.85
CA VAL A 236 15.51 -12.74 -24.54
C VAL A 236 16.77 -13.33 -23.87
N ASN A 237 17.97 -12.99 -24.39
CA ASN A 237 19.23 -13.36 -23.77
C ASN A 237 19.46 -12.54 -22.52
N PHE A 238 19.44 -13.19 -21.36
CA PHE A 238 19.51 -12.53 -20.06
C PHE A 238 20.87 -11.83 -19.80
N ASN A 239 21.98 -12.36 -20.30
CA ASN A 239 23.29 -11.73 -20.14
C ASN A 239 23.40 -10.45 -20.98
N GLU A 240 22.94 -10.47 -22.22
CA GLU A 240 22.86 -9.27 -23.06
C GLU A 240 21.93 -8.23 -22.45
N LEU A 241 20.83 -8.68 -21.86
CA LEU A 241 19.89 -7.81 -21.16
C LEU A 241 20.54 -7.08 -19.98
N LYS A 242 21.38 -7.77 -19.18
CA LYS A 242 22.12 -7.15 -18.07
C LYS A 242 23.06 -6.06 -18.57
N ILE A 243 23.85 -6.33 -19.62
CA ILE A 243 24.77 -5.34 -20.21
C ILE A 243 24.00 -4.13 -20.73
N ARG A 244 22.93 -4.38 -21.47
CA ARG A 244 22.08 -3.31 -21.98
C ARG A 244 21.46 -2.47 -20.84
N LEU A 245 21.05 -3.10 -19.75
CA LEU A 245 20.48 -2.42 -18.59
C LEU A 245 21.49 -1.45 -17.95
N GLU A 246 22.74 -1.89 -17.78
CA GLU A 246 23.83 -1.05 -17.28
C GLU A 246 24.02 0.18 -18.19
N ASP A 247 24.02 0.00 -19.50
CA ASP A 247 24.17 1.08 -20.46
C ASP A 247 22.96 2.04 -20.49
N GLU A 248 21.73 1.54 -20.41
CA GLU A 248 20.53 2.40 -20.36
C GLU A 248 20.47 3.22 -19.07
N ILE A 249 20.78 2.62 -17.91
CA ILE A 249 20.88 3.37 -16.64
C ILE A 249 21.96 4.44 -16.73
N TYR A 250 23.13 4.10 -17.27
CA TYR A 250 24.22 5.07 -17.47
C TYR A 250 23.79 6.23 -18.36
N LYS A 251 23.13 5.96 -19.50
CA LYS A 251 22.65 7.01 -20.42
C LYS A 251 21.66 7.96 -19.76
N ILE A 252 20.72 7.43 -18.95
CA ILE A 252 19.74 8.27 -18.23
C ILE A 252 20.46 9.17 -17.22
N LEU A 253 21.42 8.63 -16.46
CA LEU A 253 22.23 9.41 -15.53
C LEU A 253 23.09 10.46 -16.22
N ASP A 254 23.69 10.13 -17.36
CA ASP A 254 24.52 11.04 -18.14
C ASP A 254 23.70 12.19 -18.77
N ALA A 255 22.49 11.87 -19.27
CA ALA A 255 21.56 12.87 -19.78
C ALA A 255 21.04 13.84 -18.70
N ALA A 256 20.86 13.36 -17.48
CA ALA A 256 20.41 14.16 -16.33
C ALA A 256 21.52 15.09 -15.78
N LYS A 257 22.77 14.90 -16.20
CA LYS A 257 23.94 15.72 -15.81
C LYS A 257 24.05 15.85 -14.28
N LEU A 258 23.90 17.10 -13.76
CA LEU A 258 24.07 17.42 -12.35
C LEU A 258 22.81 17.21 -11.49
N ALA A 259 21.66 16.91 -12.08
CA ALA A 259 20.39 16.73 -11.38
C ALA A 259 19.74 15.36 -11.65
N PRO A 260 20.44 14.24 -11.36
CA PRO A 260 19.90 12.91 -11.63
C PRO A 260 18.68 12.61 -10.76
N GLU A 261 17.75 11.86 -11.33
CA GLU A 261 16.61 11.34 -10.60
C GLU A 261 17.00 10.26 -9.59
N ALA A 262 16.09 9.97 -8.68
CA ALA A 262 16.26 8.84 -7.75
C ALA A 262 16.28 7.51 -8.54
N PRO A 263 17.08 6.52 -8.11
CA PRO A 263 17.19 5.24 -8.81
C PRO A 263 15.85 4.57 -9.13
N TYR A 264 14.88 4.66 -8.23
CA TYR A 264 13.56 4.05 -8.41
C TYR A 264 12.77 4.61 -9.59
N ASN A 265 12.88 5.92 -9.85
CA ASN A 265 12.24 6.54 -11.01
C ASN A 265 12.85 5.99 -12.31
N ILE A 266 14.17 5.78 -12.32
CA ILE A 266 14.88 5.19 -13.46
C ILE A 266 14.43 3.73 -13.65
N TYR A 267 14.29 2.96 -12.57
CA TYR A 267 13.84 1.56 -12.65
C TYR A 267 12.40 1.47 -13.15
N ASP A 268 11.52 2.35 -12.70
CA ASP A 268 10.14 2.41 -13.18
C ASP A 268 10.05 2.81 -14.65
N GLN A 269 10.86 3.77 -15.09
CA GLN A 269 10.96 4.16 -16.50
C GLN A 269 11.43 3.02 -17.40
N LEU A 270 12.38 2.21 -16.92
CA LEU A 270 12.94 1.07 -17.64
C LEU A 270 12.11 -0.22 -17.50
N GLU A 271 11.04 -0.22 -16.72
CA GLU A 271 10.22 -1.40 -16.41
C GLU A 271 11.04 -2.56 -15.83
N ILE A 272 11.95 -2.24 -14.91
CA ILE A 272 12.80 -3.22 -14.24
C ILE A 272 12.48 -3.34 -12.76
N ASP A 273 12.74 -4.51 -12.20
CA ASP A 273 12.62 -4.72 -10.78
C ASP A 273 13.79 -4.06 -10.02
N ARG A 274 13.56 -3.76 -8.74
CA ARG A 274 14.52 -3.05 -7.88
C ARG A 274 15.85 -3.79 -7.76
N ILE A 275 15.83 -5.10 -7.60
CA ILE A 275 17.05 -5.91 -7.38
C ILE A 275 17.95 -5.84 -8.62
N SER A 276 17.37 -5.95 -9.80
CA SER A 276 18.11 -5.84 -11.07
C SER A 276 18.71 -4.46 -11.27
N GLY A 277 17.93 -3.40 -10.95
CA GLY A 277 18.41 -2.02 -11.01
C GLY A 277 19.54 -1.73 -10.03
N ASP A 278 19.40 -2.15 -8.77
CA ASP A 278 20.43 -1.97 -7.74
C ASP A 278 21.72 -2.74 -8.09
N ASN A 279 21.60 -3.96 -8.65
CA ASN A 279 22.75 -4.74 -9.12
C ASN A 279 23.47 -4.04 -10.28
N ALA A 280 22.75 -3.47 -11.25
CA ALA A 280 23.32 -2.72 -12.35
C ALA A 280 24.05 -1.46 -11.85
N LEU A 281 23.43 -0.67 -10.95
CA LEU A 281 24.08 0.49 -10.32
C LEU A 281 25.33 0.08 -9.52
N LYS A 282 25.28 -1.02 -8.79
CA LYS A 282 26.44 -1.54 -8.06
C LYS A 282 27.61 -1.86 -9.00
N LYS A 283 27.34 -2.49 -10.14
CA LYS A 283 28.36 -2.78 -11.15
C LYS A 283 28.92 -1.51 -11.78
N LEU A 284 28.07 -0.56 -12.16
CA LEU A 284 28.50 0.74 -12.70
C LEU A 284 29.36 1.51 -11.70
N THR A 285 29.05 1.42 -10.41
CA THR A 285 29.83 2.05 -9.34
C THR A 285 31.17 1.34 -9.15
N ALA A 286 31.19 0.01 -9.16
CA ALA A 286 32.41 -0.77 -9.07
C ALA A 286 33.35 -0.55 -10.27
N ALA A 287 32.79 -0.31 -11.44
CA ALA A 287 33.55 0.05 -12.65
C ALA A 287 33.99 1.53 -12.68
N GLY A 288 33.69 2.32 -11.65
CA GLY A 288 34.03 3.75 -11.58
C GLY A 288 33.28 4.64 -12.57
N ARG A 289 32.30 4.11 -13.33
CA ARG A 289 31.48 4.87 -14.28
C ARG A 289 30.47 5.78 -13.58
N VAL A 290 29.97 5.36 -12.43
CA VAL A 290 28.97 6.05 -11.62
C VAL A 290 29.47 6.19 -10.19
N VAL A 291 29.17 7.31 -9.55
CA VAL A 291 29.54 7.62 -8.16
C VAL A 291 28.26 7.82 -7.34
N ARG A 292 28.21 7.21 -6.16
CA ARG A 292 27.13 7.41 -5.19
C ARG A 292 27.46 8.62 -4.30
N LEU A 293 26.73 9.71 -4.44
CA LEU A 293 26.91 10.92 -3.63
C LEU A 293 26.16 10.84 -2.30
N ALA A 294 24.94 10.29 -2.30
CA ALA A 294 24.08 10.15 -1.13
C ALA A 294 23.25 8.87 -1.22
N HIS A 295 22.40 8.61 -0.23
CA HIS A 295 21.62 7.35 -0.16
C HIS A 295 20.88 7.00 -1.46
N ASN A 296 20.20 7.97 -2.07
CA ASN A 296 19.44 7.80 -3.32
C ASN A 296 19.92 8.77 -4.42
N LEU A 297 21.19 9.11 -4.45
CA LEU A 297 21.78 10.03 -5.41
C LEU A 297 23.02 9.42 -6.04
N PHE A 298 22.89 9.09 -7.33
CA PHE A 298 23.96 8.53 -8.16
C PHE A 298 24.19 9.45 -9.35
N ILE A 299 25.45 9.65 -9.71
CA ILE A 299 25.86 10.52 -10.81
C ILE A 299 26.96 9.85 -11.63
N THR A 300 27.08 10.16 -12.92
CA THR A 300 28.22 9.69 -13.71
C THR A 300 29.53 10.35 -13.21
N ALA A 301 30.63 9.62 -13.27
CA ALA A 301 31.95 10.15 -12.88
C ALA A 301 32.28 11.43 -13.63
N LYS A 302 31.94 11.50 -14.93
CA LYS A 302 32.13 12.68 -15.80
C LYS A 302 31.33 13.90 -15.30
N SER A 303 30.04 13.71 -14.95
CA SER A 303 29.24 14.83 -14.45
C SER A 303 29.68 15.28 -13.06
N LEU A 304 30.18 14.34 -12.22
CA LEU A 304 30.77 14.72 -10.93
C LEU A 304 32.02 15.56 -11.10
N GLU A 305 32.91 15.19 -12.02
CA GLU A 305 34.09 15.95 -12.34
C GLU A 305 33.74 17.37 -12.81
N ASP A 306 32.75 17.52 -13.71
CA ASP A 306 32.25 18.84 -14.14
C ASP A 306 31.74 19.66 -12.93
N ALA A 307 30.97 19.06 -12.02
CA ALA A 307 30.50 19.74 -10.82
C ALA A 307 31.66 20.19 -9.91
N MET A 308 32.66 19.31 -9.71
CA MET A 308 33.84 19.64 -8.89
C MET A 308 34.65 20.75 -9.51
N ASN A 309 34.82 20.77 -10.82
CA ASN A 309 35.55 21.84 -11.54
C ASN A 309 34.81 23.18 -11.42
N ARG A 310 33.49 23.21 -11.60
CA ARG A 310 32.69 24.44 -11.42
C ARG A 310 32.75 24.96 -9.99
N LEU A 311 32.73 24.10 -8.99
CA LEU A 311 32.90 24.52 -7.59
C LEU A 311 34.30 25.07 -7.31
N ARG A 312 35.37 24.50 -7.89
CA ARG A 312 36.72 25.03 -7.78
C ARG A 312 36.88 26.40 -8.48
N GLU A 313 36.28 26.57 -9.65
CA GLU A 313 36.24 27.87 -10.35
C GLU A 313 35.48 28.92 -9.50
N LEU A 314 34.39 28.53 -8.84
CA LEU A 314 33.67 29.40 -7.90
C LEU A 314 34.58 29.85 -6.74
N ILE A 315 35.33 28.91 -6.13
CA ILE A 315 36.28 29.24 -5.06
C ILE A 315 37.40 30.16 -5.57
N LYS A 316 37.91 29.93 -6.77
CA LYS A 316 38.91 30.82 -7.36
C LYS A 316 38.38 32.25 -7.56
N LYS A 317 37.12 32.37 -7.99
CA LYS A 317 36.47 33.65 -8.28
C LYS A 317 36.08 34.41 -7.01
N ASP A 318 35.39 33.73 -6.08
CA ASP A 318 34.73 34.36 -4.93
C ASP A 318 35.51 34.20 -3.62
N GLY A 319 36.62 33.42 -3.63
CA GLY A 319 37.42 33.07 -2.46
C GLY A 319 36.86 31.89 -1.66
N PHE A 320 35.60 31.52 -1.87
CA PHE A 320 34.93 30.43 -1.16
C PHE A 320 33.76 29.84 -1.94
N ALA A 321 33.36 28.64 -1.58
CA ALA A 321 32.07 28.03 -1.97
C ALA A 321 31.27 27.66 -0.74
N ASN A 322 30.00 28.00 -0.71
CA ASN A 322 29.03 27.58 0.27
C ASN A 322 27.70 27.22 -0.39
N VAL A 323 26.68 26.84 0.39
CA VAL A 323 25.40 26.42 -0.17
C VAL A 323 24.73 27.52 -1.00
N GLN A 324 24.88 28.79 -0.61
CA GLN A 324 24.20 29.89 -1.27
C GLN A 324 24.82 30.18 -2.67
N ASN A 325 26.13 30.46 -2.76
CA ASN A 325 26.72 30.77 -4.03
C ASN A 325 26.89 29.55 -4.96
N ALA A 326 27.10 28.36 -4.39
CA ALA A 326 27.12 27.12 -5.17
C ALA A 326 25.76 26.78 -5.80
N LYS A 327 24.63 27.14 -5.15
CA LYS A 327 23.29 26.97 -5.71
C LYS A 327 23.15 27.77 -7.02
N ASP A 328 23.59 28.99 -7.05
CA ASP A 328 23.52 29.85 -8.21
C ASP A 328 24.51 29.40 -9.30
N ALA A 329 25.73 29.06 -8.91
CA ALA A 329 26.80 28.62 -9.83
C ALA A 329 26.48 27.28 -10.54
N LEU A 330 25.84 26.35 -9.85
CA LEU A 330 25.44 25.05 -10.40
C LEU A 330 24.02 25.04 -10.98
N ASN A 331 23.20 26.05 -10.67
CA ASN A 331 21.78 26.14 -10.98
C ASN A 331 21.00 24.90 -10.48
N LEU A 332 21.20 24.54 -9.21
CA LEU A 332 20.64 23.34 -8.61
C LEU A 332 19.86 23.65 -7.33
N SER A 333 18.96 22.73 -6.96
CA SER A 333 18.31 22.81 -5.65
C SER A 333 19.29 22.50 -4.51
N ARG A 334 18.98 23.01 -3.31
CA ARG A 334 19.79 22.84 -2.10
C ARG A 334 20.19 21.38 -1.83
N LYS A 335 19.29 20.44 -2.11
CA LYS A 335 19.53 18.99 -1.91
C LYS A 335 20.77 18.50 -2.68
N TYR A 336 20.88 18.85 -3.95
CA TYR A 336 22.02 18.46 -4.80
C TYR A 336 23.29 19.19 -4.40
N VAL A 337 23.19 20.49 -4.15
CA VAL A 337 24.35 21.32 -3.78
C VAL A 337 25.03 20.80 -2.52
N ILE A 338 24.28 20.44 -1.50
CA ILE A 338 24.85 19.85 -0.27
C ILE A 338 25.64 18.58 -0.59
N ALA A 339 25.08 17.66 -1.39
CA ALA A 339 25.78 16.43 -1.74
C ALA A 339 27.09 16.67 -2.53
N TYR A 340 27.11 17.67 -3.41
CA TYR A 340 28.32 18.06 -4.14
C TYR A 340 29.35 18.70 -3.22
N LEU A 341 28.95 19.60 -2.33
CA LEU A 341 29.86 20.22 -1.36
C LEU A 341 30.43 19.19 -0.37
N GLU A 342 29.65 18.23 0.08
CA GLU A 342 30.12 17.12 0.92
C GLU A 342 31.12 16.21 0.16
N ASN A 343 30.96 16.07 -1.16
CA ASN A 343 31.94 15.37 -1.97
C ASN A 343 33.21 16.19 -2.15
N LEU A 344 33.07 17.50 -2.35
CA LEU A 344 34.22 18.44 -2.46
C LEU A 344 35.03 18.46 -1.16
N ASP A 345 34.42 18.33 0.01
CA ASP A 345 35.08 18.26 1.32
C ASP A 345 36.08 17.09 1.44
N ARG A 346 36.00 16.09 0.56
CA ARG A 346 36.93 14.94 0.51
C ARG A 346 38.17 15.19 -0.32
N ALA A 347 38.21 16.29 -1.05
CA ALA A 347 39.33 16.63 -1.91
C ALA A 347 40.54 17.14 -1.09
N SER A 348 41.76 16.73 -1.46
CA SER A 348 42.98 17.04 -0.72
C SER A 348 43.33 18.54 -0.76
N ASP A 349 42.89 19.24 -1.77
CA ASP A 349 43.12 20.67 -2.03
C ASP A 349 42.11 21.61 -1.34
N ILE A 350 41.10 21.07 -0.69
CA ILE A 350 39.99 21.84 -0.09
C ILE A 350 40.03 21.76 1.45
N ALA A 351 39.82 22.92 2.08
CA ALA A 351 39.59 23.03 3.52
C ALA A 351 38.20 23.57 3.80
N LYS A 352 37.63 23.18 4.95
CA LYS A 352 36.36 23.70 5.43
C LYS A 352 36.61 24.79 6.47
N ASP A 353 36.07 25.97 6.22
CA ASP A 353 36.08 27.12 7.13
C ASP A 353 34.63 27.49 7.46
N GLY A 354 34.15 27.03 8.61
CA GLY A 354 32.75 27.17 8.99
C GLY A 354 31.80 26.52 7.97
N GLN A 355 31.01 27.34 7.31
CA GLN A 355 30.09 26.87 6.23
C GLN A 355 30.72 26.99 4.83
N ASN A 356 31.91 27.59 4.72
CA ASN A 356 32.61 27.82 3.47
C ASN A 356 33.62 26.69 3.18
N ARG A 357 33.89 26.47 1.89
CA ARG A 357 34.98 25.65 1.34
C ARG A 357 35.94 26.56 0.67
N ILE A 358 37.21 26.46 1.03
CA ILE A 358 38.29 27.27 0.51
C ILE A 358 39.43 26.37 0.02
N PHE A 359 40.30 26.85 -0.81
CA PHE A 359 41.55 26.13 -1.09
C PHE A 359 42.45 26.13 0.16
N LYS A 360 43.14 25.02 0.37
CA LYS A 360 44.20 24.95 1.36
C LYS A 360 45.33 25.83 0.90
N GLY A 361 45.82 26.70 1.78
CA GLY A 361 47.01 27.50 1.57
C GLY A 361 48.26 26.64 1.50
#